data_8f117070d175a7e4695ea61f453d310a
#
_entry.id   8f117070d175a7e4695ea61f453d310a
#
_cell.length_a   1.000
_cell.length_b   1.000
_cell.length_c   1.000
_cell.angle_alpha   90.00
_cell.angle_beta   90.00
_cell.angle_gamma   90.00
#
_symmetry.space_group_name_H-M   'P 1'
#
loop_
_entity.id
_entity.type
_entity.pdbx_description
1 polymer ?
#
loop_
_entity_poly.entity_id
_entity_poly.type
_entity_poly.pdbx_seq_one_letter_code
_entity_poly.pdbx_strand_id
1 'polypeptide(L)'
;PTKALAQDQLRALRNILSNIPRSEETVFEIGMYDGDVREDARTEVRENARLIITNPDMLHVSMLPSHKGWARVLSGLRYVVIDEAHAYSGVFGSHVALIIRRLRRLCSELYGSSPQFIISSATVANPLEHARDLIGYDGVHPERDVIDAVTNDGAPRGLKTFLLWNPILKPGQSKQTNTERKFRRETVIERGKA
;
A
#
# COMPACT_ATOMS: atom_id res chain seq x y z
N PRO A 1 -3.12 5.67 -3.01
CA PRO A 1 -4.57 5.47 -3.11
C PRO A 1 -5.24 6.74 -3.63
N THR A 2 -6.37 6.59 -4.32
CA THR A 2 -7.20 7.73 -4.71
C THR A 2 -7.74 8.41 -3.45
N LYS A 3 -8.07 9.72 -3.53
CA LYS A 3 -8.64 10.48 -2.40
C LYS A 3 -9.88 9.79 -1.80
N ALA A 4 -10.73 9.21 -2.64
CA ALA A 4 -11.90 8.47 -2.20
C ALA A 4 -11.51 7.26 -1.32
N LEU A 5 -10.53 6.47 -1.75
CA LEU A 5 -10.04 5.32 -0.99
C LEU A 5 -9.43 5.75 0.35
N ALA A 6 -8.67 6.84 0.38
CA ALA A 6 -8.10 7.37 1.63
C ALA A 6 -9.20 7.79 2.63
N GLN A 7 -10.28 8.40 2.14
CA GLN A 7 -11.43 8.74 2.97
C GLN A 7 -12.19 7.53 3.48
N ASP A 8 -12.35 6.51 2.66
CA ASP A 8 -13.01 5.25 3.08
C ASP A 8 -12.17 4.50 4.11
N GLN A 9 -10.85 4.47 3.94
CA GLN A 9 -9.92 3.94 4.95
C GLN A 9 -9.99 4.72 6.26
N LEU A 10 -10.04 6.06 6.20
CA LEU A 10 -10.19 6.90 7.38
C LEU A 10 -11.48 6.59 8.15
N ARG A 11 -12.60 6.41 7.44
CA ARG A 11 -13.89 6.03 8.05
C ARG A 11 -13.81 4.65 8.69
N ALA A 12 -13.24 3.67 7.98
CA ALA A 12 -13.09 2.32 8.47
C ALA A 12 -12.25 2.26 9.75
N LEU A 13 -11.12 2.95 9.77
CA LEU A 13 -10.24 3.03 10.93
C LEU A 13 -10.90 3.73 12.12
N ARG A 14 -11.61 4.83 11.89
CA ARG A 14 -12.38 5.50 12.94
C ARG A 14 -13.47 4.59 13.54
N ASN A 15 -14.13 3.81 12.70
CA ASN A 15 -15.11 2.81 13.14
C ASN A 15 -14.47 1.72 14.01
N ILE A 16 -13.31 1.21 13.62
CA ILE A 16 -12.58 0.22 14.43
C ILE A 16 -12.21 0.82 15.78
N LEU A 17 -11.63 2.02 15.79
CA LEU A 17 -11.21 2.68 17.02
C LEU A 17 -12.36 3.06 17.95
N SER A 18 -13.53 3.40 17.40
CA SER A 18 -14.71 3.71 18.22
C SER A 18 -15.23 2.51 19.02
N ASN A 19 -14.91 1.29 18.58
CA ASN A 19 -15.28 0.05 19.25
C ASN A 19 -14.23 -0.44 20.27
N ILE A 20 -13.08 0.22 20.35
CA ILE A 20 -12.05 -0.10 21.35
C ILE A 20 -12.38 0.63 22.64
N PRO A 21 -12.40 -0.05 23.80
CA PRO A 21 -12.61 0.60 25.08
C PRO A 21 -11.59 1.73 25.28
N ARG A 22 -12.08 2.93 25.55
CA ARG A 22 -11.21 4.09 25.76
C ARG A 22 -10.62 4.02 27.15
N SER A 23 -9.31 3.82 27.25
CA SER A 23 -8.50 4.23 28.39
C SER A 23 -7.83 5.57 28.05
N GLU A 24 -7.43 6.35 29.02
CA GLU A 24 -6.72 7.63 28.79
C GLU A 24 -5.48 7.46 27.90
N GLU A 25 -4.87 6.28 27.91
CA GLU A 25 -3.70 5.93 27.09
C GLU A 25 -4.03 5.52 25.64
N THR A 26 -5.29 5.19 25.35
CA THR A 26 -5.71 4.67 24.05
C THR A 26 -6.38 5.70 23.13
N VAL A 27 -6.53 6.93 23.59
CA VAL A 27 -7.05 8.01 22.75
C VAL A 27 -5.94 8.48 21.81
N PHE A 28 -6.02 8.11 20.54
CA PHE A 28 -5.14 8.68 19.54
C PHE A 28 -5.91 9.17 18.33
N GLU A 29 -5.43 10.26 17.77
CA GLU A 29 -6.05 10.88 16.61
C GLU A 29 -5.55 10.26 15.31
N ILE A 30 -6.49 10.09 14.36
CA ILE A 30 -6.20 9.73 12.97
C ILE A 30 -6.34 10.97 12.15
N GLY A 31 -5.27 11.37 11.47
CA GLY A 31 -5.25 12.50 10.55
C GLY A 31 -5.12 12.06 9.09
N MET A 32 -5.73 12.81 8.19
CA MET A 32 -5.46 12.73 6.76
C MET A 32 -4.60 13.92 6.36
N TYR A 33 -3.53 13.64 5.63
CA TYR A 33 -2.60 14.67 5.15
C TYR A 33 -2.43 14.55 3.64
N ASP A 34 -3.18 15.37 2.92
CA ASP A 34 -3.14 15.44 1.45
C ASP A 34 -3.14 16.89 0.95
N GLY A 35 -3.14 17.07 -0.39
CA GLY A 35 -3.07 18.38 -1.02
C GLY A 35 -4.27 19.29 -0.76
N ASP A 36 -5.44 18.75 -0.43
CA ASP A 36 -6.68 19.47 -0.26
C ASP A 36 -6.98 19.83 1.20
N VAL A 37 -6.21 19.27 2.14
CA VAL A 37 -6.38 19.56 3.58
C VAL A 37 -5.96 21.00 3.88
N ARG A 38 -6.81 21.74 4.59
CA ARG A 38 -6.54 23.12 4.99
C ARG A 38 -5.35 23.19 5.95
N GLU A 39 -4.66 24.33 5.97
CA GLU A 39 -3.42 24.49 6.75
C GLU A 39 -3.62 24.34 8.27
N ASP A 40 -4.77 24.81 8.78
CA ASP A 40 -5.15 24.62 10.18
C ASP A 40 -5.24 23.11 10.54
N ALA A 41 -5.95 22.33 9.73
CA ALA A 41 -6.07 20.89 9.90
C ALA A 41 -4.75 20.15 9.69
N ARG A 42 -3.88 20.64 8.80
CA ARG A 42 -2.51 20.08 8.63
C ARG A 42 -1.66 20.24 9.87
N THR A 43 -1.78 21.40 10.54
CA THR A 43 -1.07 21.66 11.79
C THR A 43 -1.55 20.72 12.88
N GLU A 44 -2.87 20.54 13.03
CA GLU A 44 -3.46 19.60 13.98
C GLU A 44 -2.98 18.15 13.75
N VAL A 45 -2.99 17.69 12.49
CA VAL A 45 -2.46 16.36 12.15
C VAL A 45 -0.99 16.23 12.55
N ARG A 46 -0.17 17.22 12.27
CA ARG A 46 1.25 17.22 12.57
C ARG A 46 1.52 17.17 14.08
N GLU A 47 0.71 17.86 14.88
CA GLU A 47 0.90 17.98 16.33
C GLU A 47 0.28 16.83 17.10
N ASN A 48 -0.88 16.32 16.69
CA ASN A 48 -1.70 15.43 17.51
C ASN A 48 -1.83 14.01 16.93
N ALA A 49 -1.85 13.85 15.60
CA ALA A 49 -2.13 12.56 15.02
C ALA A 49 -1.03 11.51 15.33
N ARG A 50 -1.45 10.31 15.69
CA ARG A 50 -0.60 9.12 15.85
C ARG A 50 -0.67 8.20 14.64
N LEU A 51 -1.77 8.23 13.89
CA LEU A 51 -1.92 7.56 12.62
C LEU A 51 -2.19 8.60 11.54
N ILE A 52 -1.39 8.61 10.50
CA ILE A 52 -1.48 9.58 9.40
C ILE A 52 -1.70 8.84 8.10
N ILE A 53 -2.81 9.14 7.43
CA ILE A 53 -3.08 8.68 6.07
C ILE A 53 -2.57 9.74 5.10
N THR A 54 -1.64 9.35 4.25
CA THR A 54 -1.04 10.24 3.26
C THR A 54 -0.72 9.49 1.97
N ASN A 55 -0.09 10.15 1.02
CA ASN A 55 0.36 9.56 -0.23
C ASN A 55 1.84 9.87 -0.48
N PRO A 56 2.50 9.17 -1.42
CA PRO A 56 3.93 9.39 -1.71
C PRO A 56 4.25 10.82 -2.14
N ASP A 57 3.34 11.49 -2.86
CA ASP A 57 3.58 12.87 -3.32
C ASP A 57 3.65 13.84 -2.15
N MET A 58 2.70 13.74 -1.21
CA MET A 58 2.72 14.57 0.00
C MET A 58 3.93 14.30 0.88
N LEU A 59 4.34 13.03 0.97
CA LEU A 59 5.57 12.67 1.66
C LEU A 59 6.77 13.36 0.99
N HIS A 60 6.85 13.32 -0.34
CA HIS A 60 7.95 13.89 -1.12
C HIS A 60 8.01 15.41 -1.09
N VAL A 61 6.87 16.08 -1.37
CA VAL A 61 6.87 17.53 -1.61
C VAL A 61 6.65 18.35 -0.34
N SER A 62 6.09 17.77 0.72
CA SER A 62 5.74 18.50 1.93
C SER A 62 6.45 17.98 3.17
N MET A 63 6.26 16.69 3.53
CA MET A 63 6.73 16.17 4.80
C MET A 63 8.27 16.08 4.86
N LEU A 64 8.91 15.44 3.89
CA LEU A 64 10.35 15.22 3.91
C LEU A 64 11.17 16.50 3.70
N PRO A 65 10.79 17.47 2.85
CA PRO A 65 11.50 18.75 2.78
C PRO A 65 11.40 19.56 4.08
N SER A 66 10.24 19.51 4.74
CA SER A 66 9.95 20.22 5.99
C SER A 66 10.10 19.30 7.23
N HIS A 67 10.98 18.30 7.15
CA HIS A 67 11.10 17.22 8.16
C HIS A 67 11.28 17.72 9.59
N LYS A 68 11.87 18.91 9.80
CA LYS A 68 12.01 19.51 11.14
C LYS A 68 10.64 19.76 11.80
N GLY A 69 9.64 20.20 11.03
CA GLY A 69 8.27 20.37 11.50
C GLY A 69 7.57 19.04 11.79
N TRP A 70 8.10 17.93 11.30
CA TRP A 70 7.60 16.58 11.49
C TRP A 70 8.43 15.76 12.49
N ALA A 71 9.33 16.40 13.22
CA ALA A 71 10.26 15.74 14.14
C ALA A 71 9.55 14.80 15.13
N ARG A 72 8.43 15.23 15.70
CA ARG A 72 7.61 14.41 16.62
C ARG A 72 7.15 13.10 15.94
N VAL A 73 6.64 13.20 14.72
CA VAL A 73 6.15 12.05 13.99
C VAL A 73 7.30 11.14 13.57
N LEU A 74 8.38 11.72 13.03
CA LEU A 74 9.51 10.96 12.51
C LEU A 74 10.30 10.25 13.62
N SER A 75 10.48 10.89 14.79
CA SER A 75 11.15 10.26 15.93
C SER A 75 10.32 9.15 16.58
N GLY A 76 8.99 9.28 16.56
CA GLY A 76 8.06 8.28 17.09
C GLY A 76 7.56 7.27 16.06
N LEU A 77 8.05 7.30 14.82
CA LEU A 77 7.54 6.47 13.74
C LEU A 77 7.90 4.99 13.96
N ARG A 78 6.89 4.17 14.18
CA ARG A 78 7.05 2.73 14.41
C ARG A 78 6.66 1.88 13.20
N TYR A 79 5.64 2.31 12.46
CA TYR A 79 5.08 1.54 11.35
C TYR A 79 4.86 2.42 10.14
N VAL A 80 5.19 1.89 8.97
CA VAL A 80 4.84 2.46 7.66
C VAL A 80 4.04 1.42 6.91
N VAL A 81 2.77 1.69 6.67
CA VAL A 81 1.88 0.80 5.92
C VAL A 81 1.82 1.27 4.47
N ILE A 82 2.19 0.39 3.56
CA ILE A 82 2.11 0.62 2.11
C ILE A 82 1.00 -0.27 1.58
N ASP A 83 -0.12 0.34 1.26
CA ASP A 83 -1.28 -0.35 0.72
C ASP A 83 -1.27 -0.33 -0.80
N GLU A 84 -1.86 -1.35 -1.44
CA GLU A 84 -1.93 -1.53 -2.89
C GLU A 84 -0.54 -1.44 -3.56
N ALA A 85 0.46 -2.08 -2.96
CA ALA A 85 1.85 -1.99 -3.39
C ALA A 85 2.07 -2.39 -4.86
N HIS A 86 1.21 -3.23 -5.43
CA HIS A 86 1.26 -3.61 -6.84
C HIS A 86 1.09 -2.41 -7.81
N ALA A 87 0.50 -1.31 -7.35
CA ALA A 87 0.39 -0.08 -8.13
C ALA A 87 1.73 0.65 -8.27
N TYR A 88 2.69 0.37 -7.39
CA TYR A 88 4.01 1.00 -7.40
C TYR A 88 5.00 0.18 -8.26
N SER A 89 4.82 0.24 -9.56
CA SER A 89 5.66 -0.48 -10.54
C SER A 89 6.22 0.47 -11.61
N GLY A 90 7.23 0.01 -12.35
CA GLY A 90 7.87 0.79 -13.41
C GLY A 90 8.47 2.11 -12.90
N VAL A 91 8.39 3.16 -13.70
CA VAL A 91 8.96 4.49 -13.38
C VAL A 91 8.34 5.07 -12.11
N PHE A 92 7.02 4.95 -11.95
CA PHE A 92 6.35 5.44 -10.75
C PHE A 92 6.82 4.70 -9.50
N GLY A 93 6.92 3.38 -9.57
CA GLY A 93 7.45 2.57 -8.46
C GLY A 93 8.88 2.96 -8.07
N SER A 94 9.74 3.23 -9.05
CA SER A 94 11.11 3.70 -8.81
C SER A 94 11.15 5.04 -8.06
N HIS A 95 10.27 5.98 -8.41
CA HIS A 95 10.16 7.24 -7.69
C HIS A 95 9.71 7.03 -6.24
N VAL A 96 8.68 6.19 -6.03
CA VAL A 96 8.20 5.88 -4.68
C VAL A 96 9.30 5.20 -3.85
N ALA A 97 10.03 4.27 -4.42
CA ALA A 97 11.16 3.62 -3.74
C ALA A 97 12.22 4.63 -3.27
N LEU A 98 12.55 5.63 -4.09
CA LEU A 98 13.48 6.70 -3.69
C LEU A 98 12.93 7.57 -2.55
N ILE A 99 11.63 7.85 -2.55
CA ILE A 99 10.97 8.58 -1.45
C ILE A 99 11.05 7.78 -0.15
N ILE A 100 10.76 6.47 -0.20
CA ILE A 100 10.84 5.58 0.96
C ILE A 100 12.27 5.48 1.49
N ARG A 101 13.28 5.35 0.62
CA ARG A 101 14.70 5.37 1.04
C ARG A 101 15.07 6.67 1.74
N ARG A 102 14.58 7.80 1.25
CA ARG A 102 14.80 9.10 1.89
C ARG A 102 14.14 9.16 3.28
N LEU A 103 12.90 8.65 3.40
CA LEU A 103 12.22 8.55 4.69
C LEU A 103 13.02 7.70 5.67
N ARG A 104 13.42 6.48 5.28
CA ARG A 104 14.23 5.57 6.10
C ARG A 104 15.50 6.25 6.59
N ARG A 105 16.24 6.90 5.69
CA ARG A 105 17.47 7.60 6.04
C ARG A 105 17.24 8.74 7.03
N LEU A 106 16.21 9.56 6.84
CA LEU A 106 15.87 10.61 7.80
C LEU A 106 15.51 10.03 9.18
N CYS A 107 14.72 8.97 9.21
CA CYS A 107 14.35 8.28 10.44
C CYS A 107 15.58 7.77 11.19
N SER A 108 16.47 7.04 10.52
CA SER A 108 17.63 6.41 11.15
C SER A 108 18.72 7.44 11.54
N GLU A 109 19.06 8.35 10.65
CA GLU A 109 20.23 9.22 10.85
C GLU A 109 19.93 10.46 11.68
N LEU A 110 18.71 11.02 11.57
CA LEU A 110 18.37 12.27 12.26
C LEU A 110 17.40 12.11 13.41
N TYR A 111 16.54 11.11 13.37
CA TYR A 111 15.46 10.96 14.36
C TYR A 111 15.58 9.72 15.25
N GLY A 112 16.57 8.86 14.99
CA GLY A 112 16.84 7.67 15.81
C GLY A 112 15.71 6.64 15.79
N SER A 113 14.84 6.65 14.76
CA SER A 113 13.74 5.73 14.60
C SER A 113 14.00 4.72 13.47
N SER A 114 13.49 3.51 13.62
CA SER A 114 13.61 2.43 12.63
C SER A 114 12.23 1.82 12.40
N PRO A 115 11.40 2.42 11.52
CA PRO A 115 10.04 1.94 11.32
C PRO A 115 10.01 0.57 10.64
N GLN A 116 9.10 -0.28 11.10
CA GLN A 116 8.74 -1.52 10.42
C GLN A 116 7.80 -1.22 9.25
N PHE A 117 8.07 -1.85 8.12
CA PHE A 117 7.20 -1.73 6.93
C PHE A 117 6.20 -2.88 6.88
N ILE A 118 4.93 -2.54 6.65
CA ILE A 118 3.84 -3.48 6.43
C ILE A 118 3.33 -3.20 5.01
N ILE A 119 3.41 -4.20 4.14
CA ILE A 119 3.07 -4.04 2.73
C ILE A 119 1.90 -4.95 2.40
N SER A 120 0.80 -4.37 1.93
CA SER A 120 -0.32 -5.12 1.37
C SER A 120 -0.36 -4.96 -0.16
N SER A 121 -0.68 -6.03 -0.85
CA SER A 121 -0.70 -6.06 -2.30
C SER A 121 -1.71 -7.07 -2.83
N ALA A 122 -2.26 -6.81 -4.01
CA ALA A 122 -2.91 -7.84 -4.79
C ALA A 122 -1.88 -8.91 -5.24
N THR A 123 -2.34 -9.92 -5.94
CA THR A 123 -1.48 -11.00 -6.45
C THR A 123 -0.41 -10.44 -7.39
N VAL A 124 0.85 -10.61 -7.04
CA VAL A 124 2.03 -10.30 -7.85
C VAL A 124 2.90 -11.54 -7.96
N ALA A 125 3.65 -11.67 -9.05
CA ALA A 125 4.46 -12.86 -9.33
C ALA A 125 5.60 -13.05 -8.31
N ASN A 126 6.22 -11.95 -7.87
CA ASN A 126 7.41 -11.94 -7.02
C ASN A 126 7.27 -10.91 -5.88
N PRO A 127 6.40 -11.16 -4.89
CA PRO A 127 6.06 -10.19 -3.86
C PRO A 127 7.26 -9.80 -2.97
N LEU A 128 8.15 -10.72 -2.67
CA LEU A 128 9.33 -10.45 -1.84
C LEU A 128 10.34 -9.54 -2.54
N GLU A 129 10.60 -9.78 -3.81
CA GLU A 129 11.50 -8.96 -4.62
C GLU A 129 10.92 -7.55 -4.77
N HIS A 130 9.65 -7.45 -5.13
CA HIS A 130 8.95 -6.18 -5.24
C HIS A 130 8.99 -5.38 -3.92
N ALA A 131 8.76 -6.03 -2.79
CA ALA A 131 8.86 -5.41 -1.48
C ALA A 131 10.28 -4.90 -1.18
N ARG A 132 11.33 -5.71 -1.47
CA ARG A 132 12.73 -5.30 -1.29
C ARG A 132 13.07 -4.08 -2.10
N ASP A 133 12.69 -4.07 -3.37
CA ASP A 133 12.94 -2.96 -4.28
C ASP A 133 12.24 -1.69 -3.80
N LEU A 134 10.99 -1.80 -3.36
CA LEU A 134 10.17 -0.68 -2.94
C LEU A 134 10.69 -0.03 -1.66
N ILE A 135 11.07 -0.82 -0.64
CA ILE A 135 11.61 -0.29 0.62
C ILE A 135 13.12 -0.05 0.59
N GLY A 136 13.79 -0.47 -0.47
CA GLY A 136 15.22 -0.23 -0.66
C GLY A 136 16.08 -1.07 0.29
N TYR A 137 15.73 -2.33 0.47
CA TYR A 137 16.59 -3.30 1.12
C TYR A 137 17.61 -3.80 0.12
N ASP A 138 18.87 -3.51 0.40
CA ASP A 138 20.01 -3.82 -0.49
C ASP A 138 20.78 -5.10 -0.10
N GLY A 139 20.37 -5.72 0.99
CA GLY A 139 21.03 -6.91 1.53
C GLY A 139 22.37 -6.66 2.24
N VAL A 140 22.78 -5.39 2.36
CA VAL A 140 24.00 -5.01 3.08
C VAL A 140 23.87 -5.28 4.58
N HIS A 141 22.65 -5.21 5.09
CA HIS A 141 22.32 -5.47 6.49
C HIS A 141 21.28 -6.59 6.62
N PRO A 142 21.61 -7.83 6.24
CA PRO A 142 20.64 -8.93 6.21
C PRO A 142 19.97 -9.20 7.55
N GLU A 143 20.63 -8.88 8.67
CA GLU A 143 20.07 -9.01 10.02
C GLU A 143 18.95 -8.00 10.33
N ARG A 144 18.87 -6.90 9.59
CA ARG A 144 17.84 -5.86 9.72
C ARG A 144 16.79 -5.91 8.62
N ASP A 145 17.17 -6.47 7.48
CA ASP A 145 16.39 -6.45 6.25
C ASP A 145 15.64 -7.80 6.05
N VAL A 146 15.06 -8.32 7.13
CA VAL A 146 14.23 -9.53 7.08
C VAL A 146 12.85 -9.16 6.56
N ILE A 147 12.37 -9.88 5.54
CA ILE A 147 11.02 -9.74 5.00
C ILE A 147 10.30 -11.07 5.14
N ASP A 148 9.21 -11.06 5.90
CA ASP A 148 8.31 -12.19 6.03
C ASP A 148 7.13 -12.02 5.07
N ALA A 149 6.87 -13.05 4.26
CA ALA A 149 5.73 -13.07 3.36
C ALA A 149 4.58 -13.90 3.93
N VAL A 150 3.46 -13.27 4.17
CA VAL A 150 2.21 -13.94 4.53
C VAL A 150 1.39 -14.15 3.26
N THR A 151 1.45 -15.37 2.71
CA THR A 151 0.77 -15.75 1.46
C THR A 151 -0.47 -16.60 1.70
N ASN A 152 -0.63 -17.14 2.90
CA ASN A 152 -1.81 -17.91 3.29
C ASN A 152 -2.69 -17.05 4.19
N ASP A 153 -3.88 -16.72 3.71
CA ASP A 153 -4.84 -15.88 4.45
C ASP A 153 -5.57 -16.64 5.58
N GLY A 154 -5.45 -17.97 5.64
CA GLY A 154 -6.13 -18.79 6.66
C GLY A 154 -7.66 -18.74 6.62
N ALA A 155 -8.25 -18.02 5.67
CA ALA A 155 -9.71 -17.88 5.59
C ALA A 155 -10.36 -19.17 5.08
N PRO A 156 -11.52 -19.56 5.63
CA PRO A 156 -12.27 -20.70 5.11
C PRO A 156 -12.71 -20.41 3.67
N ARG A 157 -12.43 -21.36 2.77
CA ARG A 157 -12.75 -21.24 1.35
C ARG A 157 -13.81 -22.25 0.96
N GLY A 158 -14.90 -21.76 0.37
CA GLY A 158 -15.86 -22.60 -0.33
C GLY A 158 -15.41 -22.96 -1.75
N LEU A 159 -16.10 -23.91 -2.37
CA LEU A 159 -15.92 -24.22 -3.78
C LEU A 159 -16.17 -22.98 -4.64
N LYS A 160 -15.19 -22.60 -5.47
CA LYS A 160 -15.33 -21.52 -6.46
C LYS A 160 -15.40 -22.11 -7.86
N THR A 161 -16.47 -21.82 -8.59
CA THR A 161 -16.61 -22.20 -9.99
C THR A 161 -16.38 -20.97 -10.84
N PHE A 162 -15.38 -21.02 -11.72
CA PHE A 162 -15.12 -19.96 -12.70
C PHE A 162 -15.77 -20.34 -14.02
N LEU A 163 -16.66 -19.50 -14.50
CA LEU A 163 -17.33 -19.66 -15.81
C LEU A 163 -16.73 -18.64 -16.77
N LEU A 164 -15.96 -19.15 -17.74
CA LEU A 164 -15.44 -18.34 -18.82
C LEU A 164 -16.44 -18.37 -19.98
N TRP A 165 -17.21 -17.29 -20.08
CA TRP A 165 -18.19 -17.15 -21.16
C TRP A 165 -17.53 -16.51 -22.38
N ASN A 166 -17.45 -17.27 -23.49
CA ASN A 166 -16.97 -16.78 -24.78
C ASN A 166 -18.14 -16.71 -25.78
N PRO A 167 -18.86 -15.60 -25.86
CA PRO A 167 -20.02 -15.49 -26.76
C PRO A 167 -19.61 -15.64 -28.22
N ILE A 168 -20.42 -16.36 -28.98
CA ILE A 168 -20.26 -16.47 -30.43
C ILE A 168 -20.57 -15.10 -31.07
N LEU A 169 -19.62 -14.54 -31.78
CA LEU A 169 -19.85 -13.29 -32.51
C LEU A 169 -20.84 -13.52 -33.65
N LYS A 170 -21.78 -12.62 -33.80
CA LYS A 170 -22.71 -12.64 -34.94
C LYS A 170 -21.91 -12.53 -36.25
N PRO A 171 -22.34 -13.26 -37.32
CA PRO A 171 -21.71 -13.13 -38.63
C PRO A 171 -21.71 -11.66 -39.05
N GLY A 172 -20.55 -11.10 -39.41
CA GLY A 172 -20.39 -9.70 -39.81
C GLY A 172 -19.61 -8.79 -38.88
N GLN A 173 -19.26 -9.21 -37.68
CA GLN A 173 -18.46 -8.40 -36.70
C GLN A 173 -16.97 -8.77 -36.63
N SER A 174 -16.43 -9.53 -37.55
CA SER A 174 -15.04 -10.00 -37.47
C SER A 174 -14.08 -9.20 -38.32
N LYS A 175 -13.53 -8.12 -37.76
CA LYS A 175 -12.15 -7.72 -38.08
C LYS A 175 -11.29 -7.98 -36.85
N GLN A 176 -11.02 -9.24 -36.58
CA GLN A 176 -10.09 -9.64 -35.50
C GLN A 176 -8.90 -10.38 -36.09
N THR A 177 -7.70 -10.07 -35.60
CA THR A 177 -6.45 -10.67 -36.03
C THR A 177 -6.42 -12.18 -35.75
N ASN A 178 -5.65 -12.95 -36.52
CA ASN A 178 -5.52 -14.41 -36.38
C ASN A 178 -5.02 -14.82 -34.94
N THR A 179 -4.35 -13.95 -34.24
CA THR A 179 -3.88 -14.15 -32.86
C THR A 179 -5.03 -14.18 -31.86
N GLU A 180 -6.02 -13.31 -32.03
CA GLU A 180 -7.21 -13.27 -31.12
C GLU A 180 -8.12 -14.47 -31.35
N ARG A 181 -8.15 -15.03 -32.58
CA ARG A 181 -8.89 -16.28 -32.91
C ARG A 181 -8.28 -17.50 -32.21
N LYS A 182 -6.97 -17.56 -32.08
CA LYS A 182 -6.27 -18.67 -31.39
C LYS A 182 -6.55 -18.68 -29.90
N PHE A 183 -6.55 -17.52 -29.25
CA PHE A 183 -6.86 -17.38 -27.82
C PHE A 183 -8.31 -17.76 -27.48
N ARG A 184 -9.26 -17.60 -28.42
CA ARG A 184 -10.66 -17.96 -28.22
C ARG A 184 -10.95 -19.46 -28.37
N ARG A 185 -10.03 -20.25 -28.91
CA ARG A 185 -10.22 -21.70 -29.10
C ARG A 185 -9.71 -22.54 -27.96
N GLU A 186 -8.89 -22.00 -27.09
CA GLU A 186 -8.37 -22.70 -25.90
C GLU A 186 -9.21 -22.35 -24.68
N THR A 187 -10.36 -23.00 -24.55
CA THR A 187 -11.14 -22.96 -23.31
C THR A 187 -10.54 -23.99 -22.35
N VAL A 188 -9.67 -23.55 -21.45
CA VAL A 188 -9.15 -24.41 -20.40
C VAL A 188 -10.18 -24.45 -19.27
N ILE A 189 -10.83 -25.60 -19.13
CA ILE A 189 -11.63 -25.91 -17.93
C ILE A 189 -10.66 -26.56 -16.94
N GLU A 190 -10.06 -25.78 -16.07
CA GLU A 190 -9.39 -26.33 -14.89
C GLU A 190 -10.41 -26.65 -13.82
N ARG A 191 -10.66 -27.94 -13.63
CA ARG A 191 -11.29 -28.44 -12.40
C ARG A 191 -10.21 -28.51 -11.33
N GLY A 192 -10.18 -27.54 -10.44
CA GLY A 192 -9.37 -27.62 -9.23
C GLY A 192 -9.82 -28.83 -8.40
N LYS A 193 -8.93 -29.82 -8.23
CA LYS A 193 -9.10 -30.89 -7.25
C LYS A 193 -8.81 -30.31 -5.86
N ALA A 194 -9.68 -30.68 -4.91
CA ALA A 194 -9.59 -30.39 -3.49
C ALA A 194 -8.28 -30.88 -2.87
#